data_0e491094e9386359a2f69792540eee0d
#
_entry.id   0e491094e9386359a2f69792540eee0d
#
_cell.length_a   1.000
_cell.length_b   1.000
_cell.length_c   1.000
_cell.angle_alpha   90.00
_cell.angle_beta   90.00
_cell.angle_gamma   90.00
#
_symmetry.space_group_name_H-M   'P 1'
#
loop_
_entity.id
_entity.type
_entity.pdbx_description
1 polymer ?
#
loop_
_entity_poly.entity_id
_entity_poly.type
_entity_poly.pdbx_seq_one_letter_code
_entity_poly.pdbx_strand_id
1 'polypeptide(L)'
;RSGAGTQPLQGGTLEDPGQTCVTCHGGYDPATEPYHLWVGSMMGQALRDPVYLATLAIAEQEAPGVGDLCLRCHTPGGWVEGRSDDTSGGLMTAKDRQSVQCDFCHRLVDPEYQAGVSPLRDAGILDALDALPAAVANGQFVLDPDPIRRGPYADAQADHQFLESPFHREAALCGTCHDVSNPVFEQDGDPATYVPGTLDAPHPDGDLRHMFPVERTYSEWSLSAYAQGGVYAPQFAGNRPDGMVATCQDCHMRDVRGAGADGGPTRDDLALHDLTGGNHFVPDILPAFYPDEVDPTALQDGKARAIGMLELAATLDATLTLGGSQATLAVTVTNETGHKLPSGYPEGRRVW
;
A
#
# COMPACT_ATOMS: atom_id res chain seq x y z
N ARG A 1 -6.35 -18.29 13.43
CA ARG A 1 -5.02 -17.81 13.01
C ARG A 1 -4.27 -18.75 12.05
N SER A 2 -4.87 -19.62 11.30
CA SER A 2 -4.22 -20.39 10.25
C SER A 2 -4.48 -19.74 8.89
N GLY A 3 -3.86 -18.60 8.66
CA GLY A 3 -3.92 -17.89 7.37
C GLY A 3 -2.78 -18.35 6.44
N ALA A 4 -2.93 -18.08 5.15
CA ALA A 4 -1.85 -18.28 4.18
C ALA A 4 -0.78 -17.18 4.29
N GLY A 5 0.43 -17.47 3.81
CA GLY A 5 1.59 -16.61 3.92
C GLY A 5 2.26 -16.66 5.29
N THR A 6 3.15 -15.70 5.56
CA THR A 6 3.86 -15.58 6.84
C THR A 6 2.88 -15.32 7.97
N GLN A 7 2.99 -16.07 9.05
CA GLN A 7 2.18 -15.93 10.26
C GLN A 7 2.97 -15.21 11.39
N PRO A 8 2.31 -14.72 12.45
CA PRO A 8 3.00 -14.15 13.59
C PRO A 8 4.10 -15.07 14.12
N LEU A 9 5.25 -14.49 14.48
CA LEU A 9 6.46 -15.15 14.96
C LEU A 9 7.25 -15.96 13.90
N GLN A 10 6.83 -15.97 12.64
CA GLN A 10 7.55 -16.64 11.55
C GLN A 10 8.46 -15.68 10.75
N GLY A 11 8.15 -14.37 10.73
CA GLY A 11 8.86 -13.38 9.91
C GLY A 11 10.12 -12.76 10.55
N GLY A 12 10.55 -13.25 11.70
CA GLY A 12 11.64 -12.63 12.44
C GLY A 12 11.31 -11.22 12.97
N THR A 13 12.32 -10.48 13.40
CA THR A 13 12.17 -9.11 13.89
C THR A 13 12.45 -8.13 12.76
N LEU A 14 11.60 -7.11 12.60
CA LEU A 14 11.83 -6.01 11.67
C LEU A 14 12.66 -4.91 12.32
N GLU A 15 13.49 -4.25 11.52
CA GLU A 15 14.30 -3.14 11.99
C GLU A 15 13.51 -1.85 12.14
N ASP A 16 13.94 -0.98 13.04
CA ASP A 16 13.36 0.36 13.20
C ASP A 16 13.94 1.32 12.15
N PRO A 17 13.14 1.82 11.20
CA PRO A 17 13.63 2.71 10.15
C PRO A 17 14.29 3.98 10.69
N GLY A 18 13.77 4.53 11.79
CA GLY A 18 14.28 5.74 12.42
C GLY A 18 15.62 5.57 13.14
N GLN A 19 16.08 4.34 13.32
CA GLN A 19 17.37 4.05 13.97
C GLN A 19 18.40 3.44 13.00
N THR A 20 17.94 2.68 12.02
CA THR A 20 18.82 1.94 11.10
C THR A 20 18.80 2.50 9.70
N CYS A 21 17.66 2.51 9.03
CA CYS A 21 17.57 2.88 7.61
C CYS A 21 17.91 4.36 7.36
N VAL A 22 17.46 5.25 8.25
CA VAL A 22 17.70 6.71 8.16
C VAL A 22 19.15 7.09 8.03
N THR A 23 20.07 6.28 8.59
CA THR A 23 21.52 6.60 8.61
C THR A 23 22.14 6.70 7.21
N CYS A 24 21.60 5.97 6.24
CA CYS A 24 22.05 5.98 4.85
C CYS A 24 20.96 6.45 3.88
N HIS A 25 19.68 6.26 4.22
CA HIS A 25 18.55 6.56 3.34
C HIS A 25 17.82 7.86 3.67
N GLY A 26 18.39 8.72 4.54
CA GLY A 26 17.85 10.02 4.95
C GLY A 26 18.92 11.06 5.22
N GLY A 27 18.52 12.34 5.28
CA GLY A 27 19.36 13.47 5.68
C GLY A 27 20.29 14.02 4.60
N TYR A 28 20.10 13.66 3.33
CA TYR A 28 20.94 14.14 2.23
C TYR A 28 20.18 14.88 1.11
N ASP A 29 18.95 14.50 0.80
CA ASP A 29 18.13 15.16 -0.23
C ASP A 29 16.63 14.91 0.02
N PRO A 30 15.93 15.81 0.73
CA PRO A 30 14.51 15.63 1.06
C PRO A 30 13.59 15.47 -0.17
N ALA A 31 14.03 15.87 -1.36
CA ALA A 31 13.24 15.72 -2.58
C ALA A 31 13.24 14.30 -3.15
N THR A 32 14.28 13.50 -2.87
CA THR A 32 14.45 12.17 -3.46
C THR A 32 14.83 11.08 -2.45
N GLU A 33 15.33 11.44 -1.26
CA GLU A 33 15.73 10.45 -0.25
C GLU A 33 14.55 9.62 0.26
N PRO A 34 14.68 8.30 0.38
CA PRO A 34 13.59 7.42 0.75
C PRO A 34 12.97 7.74 2.11
N TYR A 35 13.78 8.04 3.13
CA TYR A 35 13.29 8.17 4.50
C TYR A 35 12.38 9.39 4.70
N HIS A 36 12.79 10.59 4.23
CA HIS A 36 11.98 11.80 4.35
C HIS A 36 10.64 11.67 3.62
N LEU A 37 10.66 11.10 2.40
CA LEU A 37 9.46 10.88 1.61
C LEU A 37 8.50 9.91 2.28
N TRP A 38 9.01 8.79 2.79
CA TRP A 38 8.21 7.77 3.48
C TRP A 38 7.63 8.30 4.79
N VAL A 39 8.40 9.00 5.63
CA VAL A 39 7.91 9.62 6.87
C VAL A 39 6.78 10.62 6.61
N GLY A 40 6.80 11.32 5.47
CA GLY A 40 5.73 12.21 5.05
C GLY A 40 4.51 11.50 4.44
N SER A 41 4.57 10.19 4.22
CA SER A 41 3.49 9.41 3.62
C SER A 41 2.51 8.87 4.66
N MET A 42 1.26 8.62 4.24
CA MET A 42 0.27 7.97 5.11
C MET A 42 0.61 6.51 5.41
N MET A 43 1.42 5.82 4.59
CA MET A 43 1.91 4.48 4.92
C MET A 43 2.89 4.50 6.09
N GLY A 44 3.75 5.51 6.20
CA GLY A 44 4.59 5.73 7.38
C GLY A 44 3.81 6.17 8.63
N GLN A 45 2.55 6.55 8.48
CA GLN A 45 1.69 7.06 9.55
C GLN A 45 0.44 6.18 9.81
N ALA A 46 0.34 5.00 9.20
CA ALA A 46 -0.88 4.19 9.16
C ALA A 46 -1.40 3.81 10.56
N LEU A 47 -0.53 3.54 11.53
CA LEU A 47 -0.92 3.26 12.92
C LEU A 47 -1.12 4.53 13.77
N ARG A 48 -0.63 5.70 13.31
CA ARG A 48 -0.85 6.99 13.98
C ARG A 48 -2.11 7.69 13.49
N ASP A 49 -2.74 7.23 12.41
CA ASP A 49 -3.95 7.83 11.87
C ASP A 49 -5.11 7.73 12.88
N PRO A 50 -5.61 8.86 13.43
CA PRO A 50 -6.66 8.83 14.45
C PRO A 50 -7.99 8.35 13.88
N VAL A 51 -8.24 8.48 12.57
CA VAL A 51 -9.45 7.94 11.92
C VAL A 51 -9.38 6.43 11.87
N TYR A 52 -8.20 5.88 11.52
CA TYR A 52 -7.97 4.43 11.58
C TYR A 52 -8.14 3.89 13.00
N LEU A 53 -7.53 4.53 14.00
CA LEU A 53 -7.63 4.07 15.40
C LEU A 53 -9.07 4.11 15.92
N ALA A 54 -9.85 5.12 15.53
CA ALA A 54 -11.28 5.17 15.86
C ALA A 54 -12.05 4.03 15.18
N THR A 55 -11.74 3.74 13.91
CA THR A 55 -12.35 2.65 13.15
C THR A 55 -12.01 1.29 13.76
N LEU A 56 -10.74 1.08 14.15
CA LEU A 56 -10.30 -0.14 14.85
C LEU A 56 -11.08 -0.35 16.16
N ALA A 57 -11.24 0.72 16.96
CA ALA A 57 -11.98 0.65 18.21
C ALA A 57 -13.48 0.30 18.00
N ILE A 58 -14.11 0.84 16.95
CA ILE A 58 -15.49 0.51 16.58
C ILE A 58 -15.59 -0.95 16.12
N ALA A 59 -14.68 -1.37 15.24
CA ALA A 59 -14.66 -2.74 14.73
C ALA A 59 -14.50 -3.79 15.86
N GLU A 60 -13.62 -3.53 16.82
CA GLU A 60 -13.42 -4.38 17.99
C GLU A 60 -14.66 -4.44 18.92
N GLN A 61 -15.45 -3.36 18.98
CA GLN A 61 -16.72 -3.38 19.73
C GLN A 61 -17.79 -4.24 19.03
N GLU A 62 -17.82 -4.20 17.70
CA GLU A 62 -18.81 -4.93 16.92
C GLU A 62 -18.44 -6.41 16.73
N ALA A 63 -17.15 -6.69 16.52
CA ALA A 63 -16.62 -8.03 16.29
C ALA A 63 -15.28 -8.21 17.03
N PRO A 64 -15.31 -8.61 18.31
CA PRO A 64 -14.08 -8.81 19.09
C PRO A 64 -13.08 -9.74 18.40
N GLY A 65 -11.83 -9.29 18.28
CA GLY A 65 -10.76 -10.02 17.62
C GLY A 65 -10.55 -9.67 16.14
N VAL A 66 -11.41 -8.83 15.53
CA VAL A 66 -11.29 -8.44 14.12
C VAL A 66 -10.06 -7.55 13.87
N GLY A 67 -9.60 -6.83 14.88
CA GLY A 67 -8.45 -5.94 14.76
C GLY A 67 -7.15 -6.63 14.36
N ASP A 68 -7.02 -7.94 14.58
CA ASP A 68 -5.88 -8.71 14.05
C ASP A 68 -5.73 -8.55 12.53
N LEU A 69 -6.85 -8.53 11.79
CA LEU A 69 -6.84 -8.27 10.34
C LEU A 69 -6.43 -6.85 10.00
N CYS A 70 -6.88 -5.87 10.78
CA CYS A 70 -6.53 -4.46 10.58
C CYS A 70 -5.04 -4.23 10.82
N LEU A 71 -4.53 -4.71 11.96
CA LEU A 71 -3.13 -4.55 12.39
C LEU A 71 -2.15 -5.22 11.42
N ARG A 72 -2.56 -6.29 10.74
CA ARG A 72 -1.75 -7.01 9.76
C ARG A 72 -1.24 -6.12 8.63
N CYS A 73 -2.04 -5.13 8.19
CA CYS A 73 -1.67 -4.20 7.13
C CYS A 73 -1.20 -2.84 7.69
N HIS A 74 -1.82 -2.34 8.77
CA HIS A 74 -1.54 -1.00 9.30
C HIS A 74 -0.28 -0.94 10.17
N THR A 75 0.16 -2.07 10.72
CA THR A 75 1.43 -2.22 11.43
C THR A 75 1.99 -3.63 11.29
N PRO A 76 2.40 -4.01 10.07
CA PRO A 76 2.81 -5.39 9.79
C PRO A 76 3.97 -5.86 10.67
N GLY A 77 4.88 -4.96 11.08
CA GLY A 77 5.97 -5.29 12.00
C GLY A 77 5.46 -5.75 13.37
N GLY A 78 4.54 -5.01 13.96
CA GLY A 78 3.90 -5.39 15.23
C GLY A 78 3.12 -6.69 15.13
N TRP A 79 2.43 -6.88 14.00
CA TRP A 79 1.69 -8.10 13.71
C TRP A 79 2.61 -9.31 13.57
N VAL A 80 3.67 -9.21 12.76
CA VAL A 80 4.66 -10.29 12.55
C VAL A 80 5.35 -10.68 13.85
N GLU A 81 5.64 -9.73 14.72
CA GLU A 81 6.27 -9.97 16.03
C GLU A 81 5.26 -10.40 17.12
N GLY A 82 4.00 -10.68 16.75
CA GLY A 82 2.98 -11.29 17.63
C GLY A 82 2.27 -10.32 18.57
N ARG A 83 2.46 -9.01 18.44
CA ARG A 83 1.81 -8.01 19.31
C ARG A 83 0.34 -7.75 18.98
N SER A 84 -0.17 -8.30 17.90
CA SER A 84 -1.60 -8.34 17.59
C SER A 84 -2.38 -9.41 18.37
N ASP A 85 -1.74 -10.09 19.33
CA ASP A 85 -2.46 -10.91 20.30
C ASP A 85 -3.47 -10.10 21.11
N ASP A 86 -3.18 -8.84 21.37
CA ASP A 86 -4.15 -7.82 21.71
C ASP A 86 -4.62 -7.12 20.44
N THR A 87 -5.76 -7.53 19.93
CA THR A 87 -6.33 -7.07 18.68
C THR A 87 -6.80 -5.61 18.71
N SER A 88 -6.87 -5.00 19.90
CA SER A 88 -7.11 -3.56 20.07
C SER A 88 -5.89 -2.70 19.69
N GLY A 89 -4.71 -3.33 19.51
CA GLY A 89 -3.44 -2.64 19.29
C GLY A 89 -2.76 -2.11 20.55
N GLY A 90 -3.27 -2.45 21.74
CA GLY A 90 -2.73 -1.97 23.02
C GLY A 90 -1.30 -2.47 23.35
N LEU A 91 -0.84 -3.53 22.70
CA LEU A 91 0.52 -4.05 22.83
C LEU A 91 1.52 -3.44 21.81
N MET A 92 1.06 -2.57 20.90
CA MET A 92 1.93 -1.93 19.91
C MET A 92 2.90 -0.94 20.58
N THR A 93 4.15 -1.00 20.15
CA THR A 93 5.26 -0.21 20.70
C THR A 93 5.52 1.06 19.86
N ALA A 94 6.46 1.90 20.30
CA ALA A 94 6.91 3.06 19.52
C ALA A 94 7.49 2.65 18.15
N LYS A 95 8.18 1.50 18.06
CA LYS A 95 8.67 0.93 16.80
C LYS A 95 7.51 0.57 15.86
N ASP A 96 6.42 0.03 16.39
CA ASP A 96 5.26 -0.38 15.59
C ASP A 96 4.50 0.82 15.04
N ARG A 97 4.55 1.97 15.73
CA ARG A 97 4.02 3.23 15.21
C ARG A 97 4.76 3.77 13.99
N GLN A 98 5.93 3.18 13.64
CA GLN A 98 6.53 3.37 12.31
C GLN A 98 5.72 2.69 11.18
N SER A 99 4.61 2.04 11.53
CA SER A 99 3.53 1.59 10.62
C SER A 99 4.02 0.59 9.56
N VAL A 100 3.90 0.92 8.25
CA VAL A 100 4.43 0.07 7.17
C VAL A 100 5.90 0.41 6.95
N GLN A 101 6.76 -0.34 7.59
CA GLN A 101 8.19 -0.07 7.70
C GLN A 101 8.96 -0.43 6.43
N CYS A 102 10.11 0.23 6.24
CA CYS A 102 11.03 -0.05 5.13
C CYS A 102 11.40 -1.54 5.08
N ASP A 103 11.80 -2.10 6.22
CA ASP A 103 12.23 -3.49 6.33
C ASP A 103 11.11 -4.48 6.02
N PHE A 104 9.85 -4.11 6.25
CA PHE A 104 8.71 -4.94 5.84
C PHE A 104 8.64 -5.06 4.32
N CYS A 105 8.53 -3.93 3.59
CA CYS A 105 8.42 -3.95 2.13
C CYS A 105 9.66 -4.60 1.48
N HIS A 106 10.86 -4.24 1.97
CA HIS A 106 12.12 -4.75 1.40
C HIS A 106 12.47 -6.19 1.82
N ARG A 107 11.63 -6.87 2.59
CA ARG A 107 11.73 -8.32 2.86
C ARG A 107 10.58 -9.12 2.27
N LEU A 108 9.65 -8.48 1.56
CA LEU A 108 8.58 -9.18 0.87
C LEU A 108 9.14 -10.10 -0.23
N VAL A 109 8.60 -11.31 -0.26
CA VAL A 109 8.90 -12.37 -1.20
C VAL A 109 7.72 -12.52 -2.14
N ASP A 110 7.98 -12.65 -3.44
CA ASP A 110 6.95 -12.99 -4.41
C ASP A 110 6.34 -14.36 -4.07
N PRO A 111 5.05 -14.45 -3.79
CA PRO A 111 4.41 -15.74 -3.53
C PRO A 111 4.37 -16.66 -4.76
N GLU A 112 4.61 -16.13 -5.96
CA GLU A 112 4.68 -16.87 -7.22
C GLU A 112 6.14 -17.01 -7.67
N TYR A 113 6.81 -18.09 -7.25
CA TYR A 113 8.19 -18.34 -7.65
C TYR A 113 8.34 -18.56 -9.14
N GLN A 114 9.18 -17.76 -9.78
CA GLN A 114 9.52 -17.86 -11.19
C GLN A 114 10.99 -18.23 -11.35
N ALA A 115 11.26 -19.44 -11.86
CA ALA A 115 12.62 -19.92 -12.06
C ALA A 115 13.43 -19.01 -13.01
N GLY A 116 14.59 -18.55 -12.56
CA GLY A 116 15.47 -17.64 -13.30
C GLY A 116 15.06 -16.15 -13.22
N VAL A 117 14.00 -15.83 -12.50
CA VAL A 117 13.52 -14.45 -12.25
C VAL A 117 13.54 -14.16 -10.75
N SER A 118 12.83 -14.98 -9.97
CA SER A 118 12.82 -14.84 -8.51
C SER A 118 14.18 -15.21 -7.91
N PRO A 119 14.60 -14.56 -6.82
CA PRO A 119 15.78 -14.97 -6.06
C PRO A 119 15.72 -16.47 -5.69
N LEU A 120 16.81 -17.19 -5.86
CA LEU A 120 16.86 -18.64 -5.57
C LEU A 120 16.47 -18.98 -4.12
N ARG A 121 16.74 -18.06 -3.20
CA ARG A 121 16.38 -18.20 -1.78
C ARG A 121 14.87 -18.28 -1.58
N ASP A 122 14.08 -17.60 -2.41
CA ASP A 122 12.64 -17.47 -2.25
C ASP A 122 11.92 -18.82 -2.34
N ALA A 123 12.41 -19.73 -3.19
CA ALA A 123 11.86 -21.08 -3.27
C ALA A 123 11.85 -21.80 -1.90
N GLY A 124 12.96 -21.73 -1.15
CA GLY A 124 13.04 -22.35 0.18
C GLY A 124 12.17 -21.68 1.23
N ILE A 125 11.92 -20.38 1.11
CA ILE A 125 11.00 -19.64 2.00
C ILE A 125 9.56 -20.07 1.73
N LEU A 126 9.17 -20.15 0.45
CA LEU A 126 7.83 -20.58 0.04
C LEU A 126 7.55 -22.04 0.43
N ASP A 127 8.52 -22.93 0.25
CA ASP A 127 8.41 -24.35 0.63
C ASP A 127 8.27 -24.55 2.16
N ALA A 128 8.70 -23.58 2.97
CA ALA A 128 8.63 -23.65 4.42
C ALA A 128 7.31 -23.14 4.99
N LEU A 129 6.43 -22.54 4.20
CA LEU A 129 5.13 -22.03 4.65
C LEU A 129 4.12 -23.17 4.87
N ASP A 130 3.28 -23.04 5.88
CA ASP A 130 2.15 -23.96 6.11
C ASP A 130 1.13 -23.89 4.97
N ALA A 131 0.91 -22.71 4.40
CA ALA A 131 0.06 -22.49 3.24
C ALA A 131 0.55 -21.27 2.43
N LEU A 132 0.62 -21.43 1.11
CA LEU A 132 0.88 -20.31 0.21
C LEU A 132 -0.34 -19.39 0.10
N PRO A 133 -0.14 -18.07 -0.10
CA PRO A 133 -1.21 -17.16 -0.47
C PRO A 133 -1.98 -17.68 -1.69
N ALA A 134 -3.30 -17.77 -1.55
CA ALA A 134 -4.16 -18.21 -2.66
C ALA A 134 -4.51 -17.05 -3.61
N ALA A 135 -4.29 -15.81 -3.16
CA ALA A 135 -4.58 -14.59 -3.91
C ALA A 135 -3.76 -13.42 -3.37
N VAL A 136 -3.63 -12.39 -4.20
CA VAL A 136 -3.00 -11.12 -3.84
C VAL A 136 -4.03 -10.26 -3.11
N ALA A 137 -4.19 -10.46 -1.80
CA ALA A 137 -5.14 -9.72 -0.96
C ALA A 137 -5.04 -10.08 0.53
N ASN A 138 -5.85 -9.40 1.35
CA ASN A 138 -6.09 -9.69 2.77
C ASN A 138 -4.81 -9.76 3.62
N GLY A 139 -3.76 -9.05 3.21
CA GLY A 139 -2.48 -9.07 3.89
C GLY A 139 -1.79 -10.44 3.89
N GLN A 140 -2.08 -11.30 2.93
CA GLN A 140 -1.46 -12.63 2.81
C GLN A 140 -0.04 -12.51 2.23
N PHE A 141 0.82 -11.78 2.89
CA PHE A 141 2.20 -11.58 2.46
C PHE A 141 3.11 -12.75 2.84
N VAL A 142 4.19 -12.88 2.08
CA VAL A 142 5.34 -13.74 2.43
C VAL A 142 6.52 -12.86 2.77
N LEU A 143 7.13 -13.09 3.93
CA LEU A 143 8.25 -12.31 4.44
C LEU A 143 9.48 -13.21 4.63
N ASP A 144 10.63 -12.76 4.14
CA ASP A 144 11.90 -13.42 4.47
C ASP A 144 12.17 -13.32 5.98
N PRO A 145 12.36 -14.43 6.71
CA PRO A 145 12.64 -14.38 8.14
C PRO A 145 13.99 -13.73 8.47
N ASP A 146 14.93 -13.70 7.52
CA ASP A 146 16.24 -13.07 7.70
C ASP A 146 16.24 -11.62 7.18
N PRO A 147 17.13 -10.75 7.69
CA PRO A 147 17.22 -9.35 7.30
C PRO A 147 17.90 -9.15 5.93
N ILE A 148 17.43 -9.86 4.91
CA ILE A 148 17.91 -9.76 3.53
C ILE A 148 16.94 -8.91 2.73
N ARG A 149 17.41 -7.73 2.30
CA ARG A 149 16.58 -6.76 1.56
C ARG A 149 16.44 -7.16 0.11
N ARG A 150 15.33 -6.77 -0.47
CA ARG A 150 14.99 -6.92 -1.88
C ARG A 150 14.62 -5.60 -2.50
N GLY A 151 14.83 -5.51 -3.80
CA GLY A 151 14.41 -4.37 -4.60
C GLY A 151 14.63 -4.66 -6.09
N PRO A 152 14.17 -3.77 -6.99
CA PRO A 152 14.08 -4.08 -8.41
C PRO A 152 15.38 -3.85 -9.21
N TYR A 153 16.46 -3.43 -8.55
CA TYR A 153 17.66 -2.96 -9.26
C TYR A 153 18.79 -3.99 -9.22
N ALA A 154 19.11 -4.58 -10.36
CA ALA A 154 20.22 -5.52 -10.53
C ALA A 154 21.60 -4.89 -10.26
N ASP A 155 21.71 -3.57 -10.41
CA ASP A 155 22.93 -2.80 -10.23
C ASP A 155 23.02 -2.12 -8.83
N ALA A 156 22.16 -2.50 -7.89
CA ALA A 156 22.18 -1.92 -6.55
C ALA A 156 23.52 -2.19 -5.86
N GLN A 157 24.07 -1.13 -5.25
CA GLN A 157 25.31 -1.17 -4.45
C GLN A 157 24.92 -0.91 -2.99
N ALA A 158 24.61 -1.98 -2.27
CA ALA A 158 24.13 -1.91 -0.89
C ALA A 158 25.22 -2.38 0.10
N ASP A 159 25.36 -1.68 1.22
CA ASP A 159 26.24 -2.08 2.32
C ASP A 159 25.64 -3.18 3.21
N HIS A 160 24.42 -3.62 2.93
CA HIS A 160 23.73 -4.74 3.55
C HIS A 160 23.43 -5.84 2.53
N GLN A 161 23.00 -7.02 2.98
CA GLN A 161 22.58 -8.07 2.07
C GLN A 161 21.38 -7.63 1.24
N PHE A 162 21.47 -7.83 -0.06
CA PHE A 162 20.48 -7.40 -1.04
C PHE A 162 20.29 -8.48 -2.12
N LEU A 163 19.05 -8.66 -2.54
CA LEU A 163 18.66 -9.51 -3.66
C LEU A 163 17.84 -8.69 -4.65
N GLU A 164 18.16 -8.81 -5.94
CA GLU A 164 17.28 -8.30 -6.98
C GLU A 164 15.96 -9.08 -6.95
N SER A 165 14.84 -8.38 -6.96
CA SER A 165 13.50 -8.95 -7.00
C SER A 165 12.58 -8.08 -7.85
N PRO A 166 12.20 -8.53 -9.04
CA PRO A 166 11.27 -7.83 -9.93
C PRO A 166 9.89 -7.57 -9.29
N PHE A 167 9.49 -8.41 -8.33
CA PHE A 167 8.25 -8.26 -7.56
C PHE A 167 8.06 -6.84 -6.99
N HIS A 168 9.16 -6.14 -6.66
CA HIS A 168 9.12 -4.76 -6.16
C HIS A 168 8.70 -3.71 -7.22
N ARG A 169 8.57 -4.12 -8.49
CA ARG A 169 7.97 -3.31 -9.57
C ARG A 169 6.59 -3.82 -9.99
N GLU A 170 6.06 -4.84 -9.35
CA GLU A 170 4.77 -5.42 -9.67
C GLU A 170 3.66 -4.86 -8.77
N ALA A 171 2.50 -4.59 -9.36
CA ALA A 171 1.33 -4.11 -8.62
C ALA A 171 0.87 -5.10 -7.53
N ALA A 172 1.16 -6.39 -7.70
CA ALA A 172 0.84 -7.44 -6.73
C ALA A 172 1.47 -7.20 -5.35
N LEU A 173 2.67 -6.60 -5.29
CA LEU A 173 3.28 -6.19 -4.02
C LEU A 173 2.35 -5.26 -3.22
N CYS A 174 1.76 -4.28 -3.88
CA CYS A 174 0.82 -3.33 -3.26
C CYS A 174 -0.52 -4.01 -2.98
N GLY A 175 -1.02 -4.81 -3.93
CA GLY A 175 -2.28 -5.54 -3.86
C GLY A 175 -2.39 -6.46 -2.64
N THR A 176 -1.26 -6.95 -2.13
CA THR A 176 -1.21 -7.76 -0.90
C THR A 176 -1.98 -7.13 0.26
N CYS A 177 -1.92 -5.79 0.41
CA CYS A 177 -2.64 -5.03 1.43
C CYS A 177 -3.76 -4.16 0.84
N HIS A 178 -3.63 -3.71 -0.41
CA HIS A 178 -4.60 -2.85 -1.08
C HIS A 178 -5.64 -3.66 -1.90
N ASP A 179 -6.06 -4.78 -1.32
CA ASP A 179 -7.27 -5.53 -1.67
C ASP A 179 -7.72 -6.32 -0.44
N VAL A 180 -8.85 -5.94 0.13
CA VAL A 180 -9.39 -6.53 1.36
C VAL A 180 -10.83 -6.93 1.16
N SER A 181 -11.12 -8.17 1.51
CA SER A 181 -12.44 -8.77 1.43
C SER A 181 -12.80 -9.43 2.75
N ASN A 182 -14.06 -9.35 3.14
CA ASN A 182 -14.57 -10.05 4.30
C ASN A 182 -15.11 -11.41 3.89
N PRO A 183 -14.42 -12.53 4.22
CA PRO A 183 -14.81 -13.87 3.79
C PRO A 183 -16.03 -14.45 4.55
N VAL A 184 -16.52 -13.74 5.58
CA VAL A 184 -17.72 -14.15 6.34
C VAL A 184 -18.99 -13.97 5.53
N PHE A 185 -18.96 -13.15 4.47
CA PHE A 185 -20.09 -12.89 3.61
C PHE A 185 -19.86 -13.46 2.22
N GLU A 186 -20.90 -14.08 1.67
CA GLU A 186 -20.93 -14.69 0.34
C GLU A 186 -21.88 -13.90 -0.56
N GLN A 187 -21.56 -13.79 -1.83
CA GLN A 187 -22.44 -13.17 -2.84
C GLN A 187 -23.64 -14.09 -3.12
N ASP A 188 -24.86 -13.58 -3.03
CA ASP A 188 -26.10 -14.34 -3.24
C ASP A 188 -26.63 -14.17 -4.68
N GLY A 189 -25.84 -14.64 -5.65
CA GLY A 189 -26.24 -14.66 -7.07
C GLY A 189 -26.43 -13.29 -7.75
N ASP A 190 -26.61 -12.23 -6.99
CA ASP A 190 -26.59 -10.83 -7.44
C ASP A 190 -25.27 -10.18 -6.99
N PRO A 191 -24.47 -9.57 -7.88
CA PRO A 191 -23.22 -8.91 -7.54
C PRO A 191 -23.30 -7.83 -6.44
N ALA A 192 -24.47 -7.33 -6.15
CA ALA A 192 -24.69 -6.30 -5.14
C ALA A 192 -25.28 -6.86 -3.82
N THR A 193 -25.58 -8.16 -3.75
CA THR A 193 -26.22 -8.77 -2.60
C THR A 193 -25.29 -9.78 -1.92
N TYR A 194 -25.09 -9.60 -0.63
CA TYR A 194 -24.26 -10.47 0.20
C TYR A 194 -25.06 -11.02 1.38
N VAL A 195 -24.86 -12.30 1.68
CA VAL A 195 -25.47 -12.99 2.81
C VAL A 195 -24.37 -13.54 3.72
N PRO A 196 -24.62 -13.69 5.03
CA PRO A 196 -23.68 -14.34 5.92
C PRO A 196 -23.44 -15.79 5.49
N GLY A 197 -22.18 -16.17 5.35
CA GLY A 197 -21.74 -17.54 5.13
C GLY A 197 -21.73 -18.34 6.44
N THR A 198 -21.09 -19.50 6.39
CA THR A 198 -20.93 -20.38 7.57
C THR A 198 -19.77 -19.86 8.43
N LEU A 199 -20.06 -19.54 9.71
CA LEU A 199 -19.02 -19.14 10.65
C LEU A 199 -18.01 -20.28 10.88
N ASP A 200 -16.75 -19.89 11.09
CA ASP A 200 -15.61 -20.79 11.29
C ASP A 200 -15.35 -21.76 10.12
N ALA A 201 -15.88 -21.45 8.93
CA ALA A 201 -15.60 -22.18 7.69
C ALA A 201 -14.90 -21.27 6.68
N PRO A 202 -14.04 -21.81 5.81
CA PRO A 202 -13.49 -21.05 4.69
C PRO A 202 -14.62 -20.64 3.73
N HIS A 203 -14.41 -19.54 3.02
CA HIS A 203 -15.34 -19.13 1.95
C HIS A 203 -15.46 -20.27 0.89
N PRO A 204 -16.67 -20.59 0.39
CA PRO A 204 -16.94 -21.79 -0.40
C PRO A 204 -16.05 -21.97 -1.64
N ASP A 205 -15.77 -20.88 -2.36
CA ASP A 205 -14.94 -20.92 -3.57
C ASP A 205 -13.61 -20.15 -3.43
N GLY A 206 -13.44 -19.40 -2.35
CA GLY A 206 -12.24 -18.61 -2.10
C GLY A 206 -12.04 -17.42 -3.05
N ASP A 207 -12.98 -17.14 -3.94
CA ASP A 207 -12.88 -15.97 -4.85
C ASP A 207 -13.15 -14.68 -4.08
N LEU A 208 -12.15 -13.82 -4.04
CA LEU A 208 -12.22 -12.51 -3.35
C LEU A 208 -13.37 -11.64 -3.86
N ARG A 209 -13.74 -11.77 -5.13
CA ARG A 209 -14.82 -10.99 -5.75
C ARG A 209 -16.20 -11.41 -5.29
N HIS A 210 -16.32 -12.64 -4.76
CA HIS A 210 -17.55 -13.17 -4.18
C HIS A 210 -17.65 -12.91 -2.67
N MET A 211 -16.58 -12.40 -2.04
CA MET A 211 -16.58 -11.95 -0.65
C MET A 211 -17.03 -10.49 -0.55
N PHE A 212 -17.54 -10.08 0.61
CA PHE A 212 -17.95 -8.70 0.84
C PHE A 212 -16.75 -7.74 0.66
N PRO A 213 -16.85 -6.72 -0.21
CA PRO A 213 -15.75 -5.79 -0.47
C PRO A 213 -15.53 -4.84 0.71
N VAL A 214 -14.28 -4.71 1.15
CA VAL A 214 -13.85 -3.73 2.14
C VAL A 214 -12.97 -2.69 1.49
N GLU A 215 -11.95 -3.13 0.75
CA GLU A 215 -11.03 -2.30 -0.04
C GLU A 215 -10.75 -3.04 -1.35
N ARG A 216 -10.77 -2.35 -2.49
CA ARG A 216 -10.74 -2.99 -3.81
C ARG A 216 -9.79 -2.35 -4.80
N THR A 217 -8.85 -1.54 -4.35
CA THR A 217 -7.99 -0.77 -5.26
C THR A 217 -7.22 -1.66 -6.22
N TYR A 218 -6.64 -2.76 -5.75
CA TYR A 218 -5.90 -3.68 -6.63
C TYR A 218 -6.84 -4.43 -7.60
N SER A 219 -7.98 -4.93 -7.14
CA SER A 219 -8.99 -5.56 -8.01
C SER A 219 -9.49 -4.60 -9.08
N GLU A 220 -9.74 -3.34 -8.74
CA GLU A 220 -10.15 -2.30 -9.68
C GLU A 220 -9.07 -2.01 -10.72
N TRP A 221 -7.81 -1.87 -10.26
CA TRP A 221 -6.66 -1.72 -11.15
C TRP A 221 -6.52 -2.91 -12.10
N SER A 222 -6.66 -4.14 -11.62
CA SER A 222 -6.50 -5.36 -12.42
C SER A 222 -7.46 -5.44 -13.60
N LEU A 223 -8.59 -4.74 -13.54
CA LEU A 223 -9.61 -4.65 -14.59
C LEU A 223 -9.43 -3.41 -15.48
N SER A 224 -8.51 -2.53 -15.17
CA SER A 224 -8.26 -1.29 -15.90
C SER A 224 -7.37 -1.48 -17.11
N ALA A 225 -7.36 -0.49 -18.00
CA ALA A 225 -6.43 -0.46 -19.14
C ALA A 225 -4.95 -0.40 -18.69
N TYR A 226 -4.68 0.14 -17.51
CA TYR A 226 -3.33 0.19 -16.95
C TYR A 226 -2.76 -1.22 -16.76
N ALA A 227 -3.51 -2.13 -16.17
CA ALA A 227 -3.09 -3.52 -16.00
C ALA A 227 -3.02 -4.32 -17.31
N GLN A 228 -3.73 -3.87 -18.35
CA GLN A 228 -3.86 -4.57 -19.63
C GLN A 228 -2.87 -4.10 -20.71
N GLY A 229 -1.73 -3.56 -20.32
CA GLY A 229 -0.69 -3.12 -21.25
C GLY A 229 -0.20 -1.70 -21.04
N GLY A 230 -0.70 -1.03 -20.02
CA GLY A 230 -0.35 0.34 -19.67
C GLY A 230 -1.12 1.39 -20.46
N VAL A 231 -1.05 2.62 -19.97
CA VAL A 231 -1.71 3.81 -20.55
C VAL A 231 -0.65 4.89 -20.72
N TYR A 232 -0.73 5.63 -21.81
CA TYR A 232 0.07 6.83 -21.99
C TYR A 232 -0.48 7.93 -21.07
N ALA A 233 0.20 8.16 -19.96
CA ALA A 233 -0.19 9.08 -18.90
C ALA A 233 1.05 9.84 -18.37
N PRO A 234 1.66 10.70 -19.20
CA PRO A 234 2.92 11.34 -18.89
C PRO A 234 2.88 12.22 -17.63
N GLN A 235 1.70 12.67 -17.21
CA GLN A 235 1.50 13.42 -15.96
C GLN A 235 1.80 12.59 -14.71
N PHE A 236 1.77 11.26 -14.81
CA PHE A 236 2.10 10.32 -13.72
C PHE A 236 3.47 9.63 -13.90
N ALA A 237 4.00 9.61 -15.11
CA ALA A 237 5.13 8.76 -15.49
C ALA A 237 6.49 9.16 -14.92
N GLY A 238 6.60 10.34 -14.26
CA GLY A 238 7.89 10.83 -13.77
C GLY A 238 8.92 10.94 -14.90
N ASN A 239 10.11 10.35 -14.72
CA ASN A 239 11.19 10.38 -15.69
C ASN A 239 11.09 9.30 -16.80
N ARG A 240 10.03 8.53 -16.86
CA ARG A 240 9.87 7.49 -17.90
C ARG A 240 9.74 8.13 -19.27
N PRO A 241 10.67 7.85 -20.21
CA PRO A 241 10.74 8.59 -21.47
C PRO A 241 9.61 8.26 -22.45
N ASP A 242 8.95 7.12 -22.26
CA ASP A 242 7.81 6.68 -23.07
C ASP A 242 6.47 7.23 -22.57
N GLY A 243 6.43 7.81 -21.36
CA GLY A 243 5.22 8.32 -20.73
C GLY A 243 4.19 7.22 -20.39
N MET A 244 4.59 5.95 -20.46
CA MET A 244 3.71 4.82 -20.19
C MET A 244 3.67 4.50 -18.70
N VAL A 245 2.48 4.20 -18.19
CA VAL A 245 2.18 3.87 -16.81
C VAL A 245 1.34 2.60 -16.78
N ALA A 246 1.72 1.63 -15.97
CA ALA A 246 1.05 0.34 -15.88
C ALA A 246 0.78 -0.10 -14.45
N THR A 247 1.76 0.03 -13.56
CA THR A 247 1.72 -0.50 -12.18
C THR A 247 1.36 0.58 -11.16
N CYS A 248 1.08 0.15 -9.94
CA CYS A 248 0.84 1.07 -8.81
C CYS A 248 2.07 1.96 -8.56
N GLN A 249 3.27 1.36 -8.65
CA GLN A 249 4.52 2.06 -8.42
C GLN A 249 4.78 3.17 -9.44
N ASP A 250 4.36 3.00 -10.69
CA ASP A 250 4.57 3.99 -11.75
C ASP A 250 3.89 5.34 -11.43
N CYS A 251 2.76 5.32 -10.70
CA CYS A 251 2.06 6.52 -10.24
C CYS A 251 2.46 6.94 -8.83
N HIS A 252 2.48 5.98 -7.88
CA HIS A 252 2.60 6.24 -6.44
C HIS A 252 4.04 6.20 -5.94
N MET A 253 4.99 5.78 -6.78
CA MET A 253 6.44 5.75 -6.56
C MET A 253 7.18 6.10 -7.85
N ARG A 254 6.72 7.13 -8.55
CA ARG A 254 7.19 7.49 -9.91
C ARG A 254 8.71 7.61 -9.99
N ASP A 255 9.26 7.25 -11.12
CA ASP A 255 10.69 7.33 -11.37
C ASP A 255 11.17 8.79 -11.42
N VAL A 256 12.26 9.09 -10.72
CA VAL A 256 12.94 10.39 -10.73
C VAL A 256 14.45 10.21 -10.85
N ARG A 257 15.17 11.31 -11.10
CA ARG A 257 16.63 11.33 -11.01
C ARG A 257 17.05 11.59 -9.57
N GLY A 258 17.77 10.65 -8.97
CA GLY A 258 18.25 10.78 -7.59
C GLY A 258 19.14 9.63 -7.16
N ALA A 259 19.57 9.65 -5.91
CA ALA A 259 20.30 8.56 -5.27
C ALA A 259 19.43 7.91 -4.20
N GLY A 260 19.44 6.58 -4.09
CA GLY A 260 18.68 5.84 -3.10
C GLY A 260 19.31 5.80 -1.71
N ALA A 261 20.56 6.25 -1.58
CA ALA A 261 21.28 6.35 -0.30
C ALA A 261 22.31 7.49 -0.38
N ASP A 262 22.72 8.00 0.78
CA ASP A 262 23.81 8.99 0.89
C ASP A 262 25.11 8.44 0.29
N GLY A 263 25.71 9.21 -0.61
CA GLY A 263 26.89 8.79 -1.35
C GLY A 263 26.66 7.65 -2.37
N GLY A 264 25.45 7.18 -2.53
CA GLY A 264 25.07 6.16 -3.51
C GLY A 264 25.08 6.68 -4.96
N PRO A 265 25.04 5.78 -5.96
CA PRO A 265 25.00 6.18 -7.36
C PRO A 265 23.69 6.91 -7.68
N THR A 266 23.80 8.02 -8.44
CA THR A 266 22.64 8.70 -9.02
C THR A 266 22.11 7.89 -10.21
N ARG A 267 20.78 7.68 -10.25
CA ARG A 267 20.08 6.97 -11.32
C ARG A 267 18.89 7.81 -11.82
N ASP A 268 18.45 7.58 -13.04
CA ASP A 268 17.33 8.32 -13.65
C ASP A 268 15.97 7.63 -13.38
N ASP A 269 15.99 6.41 -12.90
CA ASP A 269 14.85 5.53 -12.61
C ASP A 269 14.69 5.23 -11.11
N LEU A 270 15.12 6.15 -10.23
CA LEU A 270 14.91 6.01 -8.80
C LEU A 270 13.43 6.08 -8.48
N ALA A 271 12.87 5.02 -7.91
CA ALA A 271 11.50 5.01 -7.42
C ALA A 271 11.37 5.92 -6.19
N LEU A 272 10.53 6.94 -6.25
CA LEU A 272 10.22 7.79 -5.10
C LEU A 272 9.46 6.99 -4.04
N HIS A 273 9.89 7.11 -2.79
CA HIS A 273 9.24 6.47 -1.64
C HIS A 273 8.16 7.36 -1.02
N ASP A 274 7.53 8.20 -1.83
CA ASP A 274 6.48 9.12 -1.39
C ASP A 274 5.12 8.43 -1.18
N LEU A 275 4.86 7.29 -1.85
CA LEU A 275 3.67 6.46 -1.66
C LEU A 275 2.40 7.32 -1.63
N THR A 276 2.34 8.31 -2.52
CA THR A 276 1.39 9.42 -2.44
C THR A 276 -0.03 8.94 -2.77
N GLY A 277 -0.92 9.06 -1.79
CA GLY A 277 -2.37 8.90 -1.96
C GLY A 277 -3.10 10.24 -1.98
N GLY A 278 -4.41 10.23 -1.67
CA GLY A 278 -5.24 11.44 -1.65
C GLY A 278 -5.52 12.02 -0.25
N ASN A 279 -4.93 11.47 0.82
CA ASN A 279 -5.20 11.97 2.17
C ASN A 279 -4.35 13.20 2.48
N HIS A 280 -4.97 14.38 2.37
CA HIS A 280 -4.33 15.65 2.68
C HIS A 280 -4.76 16.26 4.02
N PHE A 281 -5.66 15.61 4.76
CA PHE A 281 -6.21 16.09 6.02
C PHE A 281 -5.44 15.58 7.25
N VAL A 282 -5.18 14.27 7.30
CA VAL A 282 -4.50 13.64 8.45
C VAL A 282 -3.11 14.23 8.71
N PRO A 283 -2.29 14.57 7.70
CA PRO A 283 -1.01 15.24 7.93
C PRO A 283 -1.07 16.53 8.77
N ASP A 284 -2.19 17.27 8.71
CA ASP A 284 -2.36 18.51 9.49
C ASP A 284 -2.62 18.24 10.97
N ILE A 285 -3.24 17.12 11.29
CA ILE A 285 -3.65 16.83 12.68
C ILE A 285 -2.63 15.98 13.44
N LEU A 286 -1.82 15.19 12.76
CA LEU A 286 -0.82 14.31 13.38
C LEU A 286 0.14 15.02 14.34
N PRO A 287 0.67 16.22 14.04
CA PRO A 287 1.55 16.94 14.98
C PRO A 287 0.89 17.32 16.30
N ALA A 288 -0.45 17.46 16.32
CA ALA A 288 -1.18 17.74 17.56
C ALA A 288 -1.33 16.50 18.45
N PHE A 289 -1.39 15.30 17.86
CA PHE A 289 -1.51 14.03 18.59
C PHE A 289 -0.14 13.44 18.96
N TYR A 290 0.87 13.66 18.11
CA TYR A 290 2.20 13.03 18.22
C TYR A 290 3.32 14.06 18.02
N PRO A 291 3.39 15.14 18.85
CA PRO A 291 4.33 16.26 18.63
C PRO A 291 5.80 15.86 18.62
N ASP A 292 6.15 14.79 19.34
CA ASP A 292 7.53 14.33 19.49
C ASP A 292 7.87 13.11 18.60
N GLU A 293 6.89 12.60 17.82
CA GLU A 293 7.06 11.36 17.06
C GLU A 293 6.97 11.56 15.54
N VAL A 294 6.49 12.70 15.07
CA VAL A 294 6.30 12.98 13.65
C VAL A 294 7.15 14.16 13.18
N ASP A 295 7.57 14.11 11.94
CA ASP A 295 8.22 15.25 11.27
C ASP A 295 7.17 16.13 10.59
N PRO A 296 6.88 17.34 11.14
CA PRO A 296 5.86 18.21 10.56
C PRO A 296 6.23 18.74 9.17
N THR A 297 7.54 18.85 8.84
CA THR A 297 7.99 19.28 7.52
C THR A 297 7.70 18.19 6.49
N ALA A 298 8.10 16.96 6.77
CA ALA A 298 7.82 15.82 5.90
C ALA A 298 6.32 15.61 5.68
N LEU A 299 5.51 15.78 6.74
CA LEU A 299 4.04 15.69 6.65
C LEU A 299 3.44 16.78 5.75
N GLN A 300 3.92 18.03 5.82
CA GLN A 300 3.44 19.10 4.94
C GLN A 300 3.87 18.87 3.48
N ASP A 301 5.07 18.35 3.25
CA ASP A 301 5.51 17.94 1.92
C ASP A 301 4.64 16.79 1.39
N GLY A 302 4.33 15.80 2.22
CA GLY A 302 3.41 14.71 1.90
C GLY A 302 2.00 15.20 1.55
N LYS A 303 1.47 16.16 2.33
CA LYS A 303 0.19 16.81 2.05
C LYS A 303 0.19 17.52 0.70
N ALA A 304 1.25 18.27 0.38
CA ALA A 304 1.37 18.96 -0.90
C ALA A 304 1.37 17.98 -2.07
N ARG A 305 2.09 16.86 -1.95
CA ARG A 305 2.07 15.78 -2.95
C ARG A 305 0.67 15.16 -3.10
N ALA A 306 -0.05 14.91 -1.98
CA ALA A 306 -1.40 14.37 -2.01
C ALA A 306 -2.38 15.29 -2.74
N ILE A 307 -2.30 16.61 -2.52
CA ILE A 307 -3.11 17.60 -3.25
C ILE A 307 -2.78 17.54 -4.75
N GLY A 308 -1.49 17.55 -5.11
CA GLY A 308 -1.10 17.43 -6.52
C GLY A 308 -1.57 16.13 -7.18
N MET A 309 -1.57 15.01 -6.45
CA MET A 309 -2.10 13.74 -6.97
C MET A 309 -3.61 13.80 -7.20
N LEU A 310 -4.36 14.43 -6.29
CA LEU A 310 -5.80 14.62 -6.44
C LEU A 310 -6.15 15.51 -7.63
N GLU A 311 -5.36 16.56 -7.89
CA GLU A 311 -5.54 17.46 -9.03
C GLU A 311 -5.32 16.75 -10.38
N LEU A 312 -4.52 15.68 -10.40
CA LEU A 312 -4.27 14.85 -11.57
C LEU A 312 -5.26 13.68 -11.72
N ALA A 313 -6.04 13.36 -10.69
CA ALA A 313 -6.86 12.16 -10.66
C ALA A 313 -8.06 12.18 -11.58
N ALA A 314 -8.53 13.37 -11.95
CA ALA A 314 -9.67 13.54 -12.87
C ALA A 314 -9.56 14.82 -13.69
N THR A 315 -10.12 14.79 -14.89
CA THR A 315 -10.39 15.98 -15.68
C THR A 315 -11.88 16.29 -15.68
N LEU A 316 -12.22 17.58 -15.79
CA LEU A 316 -13.60 18.06 -15.82
C LEU A 316 -13.83 18.96 -17.03
N ASP A 317 -14.77 18.56 -17.86
CA ASP A 317 -15.26 19.35 -18.99
C ASP A 317 -16.72 19.79 -18.77
N ALA A 318 -17.03 21.02 -19.13
CA ALA A 318 -18.37 21.55 -18.99
C ALA A 318 -18.82 22.33 -20.24
N THR A 319 -19.97 21.98 -20.77
CA THR A 319 -20.58 22.65 -21.95
C THR A 319 -21.97 23.19 -21.61
N LEU A 320 -22.14 24.51 -21.75
CA LEU A 320 -23.43 25.17 -21.57
C LEU A 320 -24.11 25.37 -22.92
N THR A 321 -25.32 24.85 -23.07
CA THR A 321 -26.19 25.07 -24.23
C THR A 321 -27.41 25.87 -23.81
N LEU A 322 -27.68 26.98 -24.50
CA LEU A 322 -28.84 27.81 -24.28
C LEU A 322 -29.87 27.55 -25.37
N GLY A 323 -31.11 27.23 -24.98
CA GLY A 323 -32.22 26.95 -25.91
C GLY A 323 -33.53 27.53 -25.38
N GLY A 324 -34.02 28.60 -26.03
CA GLY A 324 -35.24 29.31 -25.60
C GLY A 324 -35.15 29.81 -24.15
N SER A 325 -36.04 29.30 -23.27
CA SER A 325 -36.05 29.64 -21.84
C SER A 325 -35.28 28.64 -20.98
N GLN A 326 -34.57 27.69 -21.58
CA GLN A 326 -33.82 26.65 -20.86
C GLN A 326 -32.33 26.81 -21.11
N ALA A 327 -31.54 26.47 -20.07
CA ALA A 327 -30.09 26.30 -20.12
C ALA A 327 -29.76 24.86 -19.71
N THR A 328 -29.02 24.16 -20.55
CA THR A 328 -28.53 22.81 -20.25
C THR A 328 -27.03 22.86 -20.06
N LEU A 329 -26.57 22.46 -18.85
CA LEU A 329 -25.15 22.26 -18.54
C LEU A 329 -24.85 20.77 -18.63
N ALA A 330 -24.03 20.36 -19.58
CA ALA A 330 -23.44 19.03 -19.63
C ALA A 330 -22.06 19.06 -18.96
N VAL A 331 -21.88 18.24 -17.94
CA VAL A 331 -20.60 18.08 -17.21
C VAL A 331 -20.10 16.67 -17.42
N THR A 332 -18.85 16.55 -17.85
CA THR A 332 -18.15 15.27 -18.00
C THR A 332 -16.98 15.25 -17.05
N VAL A 333 -16.92 14.23 -16.19
CA VAL A 333 -15.78 13.94 -15.32
C VAL A 333 -15.10 12.68 -15.86
N THR A 334 -13.83 12.81 -16.26
CA THR A 334 -13.04 11.68 -16.74
C THR A 334 -12.11 11.23 -15.62
N ASN A 335 -12.18 9.95 -15.28
CA ASN A 335 -11.25 9.32 -14.33
C ASN A 335 -9.92 9.05 -15.04
N GLU A 336 -8.85 9.69 -14.59
CA GLU A 336 -7.49 9.54 -15.12
C GLU A 336 -6.68 8.47 -14.36
N THR A 337 -7.25 7.86 -13.31
CA THR A 337 -6.56 6.88 -12.47
C THR A 337 -6.69 5.44 -12.97
N GLY A 338 -5.82 4.56 -12.51
CA GLY A 338 -5.87 3.12 -12.82
C GLY A 338 -6.90 2.33 -12.01
N HIS A 339 -7.73 2.97 -11.20
CA HIS A 339 -8.75 2.38 -10.34
C HIS A 339 -9.98 3.27 -10.30
N LYS A 340 -11.03 2.93 -9.58
CA LYS A 340 -12.18 3.81 -9.40
C LYS A 340 -11.82 5.11 -8.68
N LEU A 341 -12.64 6.12 -8.86
CA LEU A 341 -12.54 7.40 -8.18
C LEU A 341 -13.90 7.73 -7.53
N PRO A 342 -13.99 7.70 -6.19
CA PRO A 342 -12.98 7.33 -5.21
C PRO A 342 -12.68 5.81 -5.18
N SER A 343 -11.52 5.44 -4.64
CA SER A 343 -11.08 4.07 -4.40
C SER A 343 -10.68 3.86 -2.93
N GLY A 344 -10.23 2.68 -2.58
CA GLY A 344 -9.88 2.29 -1.23
C GLY A 344 -11.11 1.84 -0.45
N TYR A 345 -11.48 2.57 0.59
CA TYR A 345 -12.73 2.39 1.34
C TYR A 345 -13.77 3.43 0.88
N PRO A 346 -14.53 3.17 -0.21
CA PRO A 346 -15.36 4.17 -0.88
C PRO A 346 -16.53 4.66 -0.03
N GLU A 347 -17.03 3.86 0.91
CA GLU A 347 -18.14 4.20 1.81
C GLU A 347 -17.82 5.41 2.70
N GLY A 348 -16.55 5.60 3.04
CA GLY A 348 -16.06 6.74 3.83
C GLY A 348 -15.69 7.96 2.98
N ARG A 349 -15.85 7.90 1.66
CA ARG A 349 -15.39 8.96 0.76
C ARG A 349 -16.54 9.62 0.02
N ARG A 350 -16.36 10.90 -0.31
CA ARG A 350 -17.32 11.67 -1.09
C ARG A 350 -16.59 12.52 -2.12
N VAL A 351 -17.18 12.62 -3.30
CA VAL A 351 -16.76 13.53 -4.38
C VAL A 351 -17.86 14.58 -4.53
N TRP A 352 -17.47 15.86 -4.46
CA TRP A 352 -18.39 17.01 -4.52
C TRP A 352 -18.21 17.78 -5.81
#